data_fb3c54b8d16852c79b8f1a63f965ca01
#
_entry.id   fb3c54b8d16852c79b8f1a63f965ca01
#
_cell.length_a   1.000
_cell.length_b   1.000
_cell.length_c   1.000
_cell.angle_alpha   90.00
_cell.angle_beta   90.00
_cell.angle_gamma   90.00
#
_symmetry.space_group_name_H-M   'P 1'
#
loop_
_entity.id
_entity.type
_entity.pdbx_description
1 polymer ?
#
loop_
_entity_poly.entity_id
_entity_poly.type
_entity_poly.pdbx_seq_one_letter_code
_entity_poly.pdbx_strand_id
1 'polypeptide(L)'
;MKEVNSVSDATNTYGEDIKLTTTDASTLYKTIITELEKGAGEPLYPGDERRIFGEALVPVFVALYNSLNDVGRQTLLRYARGEVLDAIGERQDVKRLEGTPAKTTMRFSVSTPQEKNIIIPKWTKVTPDSENYFATDEIAVLQAGAYSVEVPTSAVSNGTKFNGYAAGTITTIVDLIPYIESVTNLTETAGGDDGEPYTTEGDNRLRERIRLAPAKRSTAGPEQAYIYWVMTADSSIVDARAVSEKETVSETLTVYDGKAFKGGGTLLTDTLVVKAHGQSAAAVKDTDYTVDYTDGLLTITCLLYTSDAADDLIGV
;
A
#
# COMPACT_ATOMS: atom_id res chain seq x y z
N MET A 1 1.73 13.11 20.14
CA MET A 1 1.33 12.82 18.76
C MET A 1 2.57 12.89 17.89
N LYS A 2 3.17 11.78 17.52
CA LYS A 2 4.22 11.75 16.49
C LYS A 2 3.52 11.67 15.16
N GLU A 3 3.72 12.67 14.33
CA GLU A 3 3.27 12.65 12.94
C GLU A 3 3.82 11.42 12.24
N VAL A 4 2.94 10.64 11.65
CA VAL A 4 3.30 9.51 10.79
C VAL A 4 3.74 10.10 9.47
N ASN A 5 5.03 9.99 9.19
CA ASN A 5 5.61 10.41 7.92
C ASN A 5 4.93 9.67 6.77
N SER A 6 4.59 10.42 5.73
CA SER A 6 3.98 9.95 4.50
C SER A 6 4.83 8.88 3.80
N VAL A 7 4.19 8.05 2.99
CA VAL A 7 4.78 6.95 2.18
C VAL A 7 6.03 7.34 1.37
N SER A 8 6.29 8.65 1.18
CA SER A 8 7.50 9.15 0.49
C SER A 8 8.82 8.91 1.25
N ASP A 9 8.80 8.66 2.56
CA ASP A 9 10.00 8.41 3.37
C ASP A 9 10.40 6.93 3.48
N ALA A 10 9.60 6.01 2.96
CA ALA A 10 9.89 4.57 3.01
C ALA A 10 11.17 4.17 2.24
N THR A 11 11.63 5.01 1.31
CA THR A 11 12.85 4.74 0.51
C THR A 11 14.15 4.96 1.30
N ASN A 12 14.11 5.70 2.40
CA ASN A 12 15.33 6.07 3.14
C ASN A 12 15.53 5.28 4.45
N THR A 13 14.65 4.36 4.78
CA THR A 13 14.70 3.58 6.05
C THR A 13 15.86 2.58 6.08
N TYR A 14 16.49 2.25 4.94
CA TYR A 14 17.48 1.17 4.80
C TYR A 14 18.91 1.65 4.48
N GLY A 15 19.26 2.92 4.70
CA GLY A 15 20.61 3.44 4.50
C GLY A 15 20.93 3.83 3.05
N GLU A 16 22.23 4.07 2.76
CA GLU A 16 22.72 4.51 1.47
C GLU A 16 22.45 3.52 0.32
N ASP A 17 22.41 4.02 -0.91
CA ASP A 17 22.23 3.22 -2.11
C ASP A 17 23.38 2.22 -2.30
N ILE A 18 23.01 0.96 -2.58
CA ILE A 18 23.97 -0.09 -2.86
C ILE A 18 24.67 0.21 -4.19
N LYS A 19 25.98 0.29 -4.15
CA LYS A 19 26.85 0.39 -5.35
C LYS A 19 27.65 -0.89 -5.48
N LEU A 20 27.45 -1.60 -6.60
CA LEU A 20 28.15 -2.86 -6.89
C LEU A 20 29.52 -2.61 -7.57
N THR A 21 29.55 -1.55 -8.39
CA THR A 21 30.77 -1.14 -9.10
C THR A 21 30.95 0.37 -9.00
N THR A 22 32.22 0.83 -9.11
CA THR A 22 32.51 2.26 -9.16
C THR A 22 32.05 2.88 -10.48
N THR A 23 31.41 4.04 -10.39
CA THR A 23 31.03 4.86 -11.55
C THR A 23 31.81 6.17 -11.60
N ASP A 24 32.84 6.30 -10.73
CA ASP A 24 33.69 7.48 -10.71
C ASP A 24 34.59 7.55 -11.96
N ALA A 25 34.32 8.54 -12.80
CA ALA A 25 35.00 8.74 -14.05
C ALA A 25 36.53 8.96 -13.86
N SER A 26 36.95 9.56 -12.75
CA SER A 26 38.35 9.83 -12.48
C SER A 26 39.13 8.54 -12.14
N THR A 27 38.48 7.65 -11.41
CA THR A 27 39.05 6.32 -11.09
C THR A 27 39.15 5.47 -12.34
N LEU A 28 38.10 5.43 -13.17
CA LEU A 28 38.09 4.67 -14.43
C LEU A 28 39.13 5.22 -15.42
N TYR A 29 39.22 6.53 -15.55
CA TYR A 29 40.24 7.18 -16.35
C TYR A 29 41.65 6.74 -15.93
N LYS A 30 41.99 6.86 -14.64
CA LYS A 30 43.31 6.45 -14.14
C LYS A 30 43.60 4.98 -14.43
N THR A 31 42.61 4.11 -14.21
CA THR A 31 42.75 2.67 -14.46
C THR A 31 43.02 2.39 -15.95
N ILE A 32 42.24 2.99 -16.86
CA ILE A 32 42.39 2.81 -18.31
C ILE A 32 43.77 3.32 -18.79
N ILE A 33 44.18 4.51 -18.39
CA ILE A 33 45.45 5.06 -18.79
C ILE A 33 46.64 4.24 -18.24
N THR A 34 46.56 3.83 -16.96
CA THR A 34 47.62 3.00 -16.36
C THR A 34 47.77 1.67 -17.09
N GLU A 35 46.70 1.01 -17.47
CA GLU A 35 46.76 -0.27 -18.21
C GLU A 35 47.23 -0.05 -19.66
N LEU A 36 46.90 1.05 -20.30
CA LEU A 36 47.44 1.42 -21.63
C LEU A 36 48.94 1.71 -21.58
N GLU A 37 49.41 2.46 -20.59
CA GLU A 37 50.86 2.75 -20.38
C GLU A 37 51.63 1.45 -20.09
N LYS A 38 51.07 0.56 -19.27
CA LYS A 38 51.68 -0.73 -19.00
C LYS A 38 51.77 -1.62 -20.25
N GLY A 39 50.74 -1.60 -21.11
CA GLY A 39 50.74 -2.31 -22.39
C GLY A 39 51.69 -1.70 -23.41
N ALA A 40 51.86 -0.39 -23.41
CA ALA A 40 52.78 0.33 -24.28
C ALA A 40 54.24 0.23 -23.85
N GLY A 41 54.48 -0.03 -22.55
CA GLY A 41 55.81 -0.05 -21.95
C GLY A 41 56.45 1.35 -21.79
N GLU A 42 55.69 2.42 -21.99
CA GLU A 42 56.11 3.82 -21.90
C GLU A 42 54.96 4.73 -21.41
N PRO A 43 55.27 5.89 -20.80
CA PRO A 43 54.24 6.85 -20.40
C PRO A 43 53.55 7.46 -21.63
N LEU A 44 52.23 7.59 -21.58
CA LEU A 44 51.42 8.23 -22.64
C LEU A 44 51.18 9.71 -22.32
N TYR A 45 51.80 10.60 -23.11
CA TYR A 45 51.69 12.05 -22.95
C TYR A 45 50.34 12.60 -23.50
N PRO A 46 49.90 13.80 -23.04
CA PRO A 46 48.77 14.49 -23.65
C PRO A 46 48.98 14.68 -25.15
N GLY A 47 48.02 14.27 -25.99
CA GLY A 47 48.13 14.28 -27.44
C GLY A 47 48.52 12.95 -28.08
N ASP A 48 48.92 11.93 -27.32
CA ASP A 48 49.13 10.59 -27.83
C ASP A 48 47.77 9.97 -28.24
N GLU A 49 47.71 9.43 -29.45
CA GLU A 49 46.46 8.88 -30.02
C GLU A 49 45.91 7.77 -29.15
N ARG A 50 46.76 6.94 -28.56
CA ARG A 50 46.38 5.85 -27.65
C ARG A 50 45.72 6.39 -26.38
N ARG A 51 46.23 7.49 -25.84
CA ARG A 51 45.68 8.17 -24.68
C ARG A 51 44.33 8.81 -24.99
N ILE A 52 44.23 9.53 -26.13
CA ILE A 52 42.98 10.14 -26.60
C ILE A 52 41.89 9.06 -26.77
N PHE A 53 42.26 7.91 -27.34
CA PHE A 53 41.36 6.77 -27.48
C PHE A 53 40.91 6.24 -26.11
N GLY A 54 41.85 6.06 -25.16
CA GLY A 54 41.54 5.65 -23.79
C GLY A 54 40.60 6.64 -23.08
N GLU A 55 40.84 7.94 -23.24
CA GLU A 55 39.97 8.99 -22.68
C GLU A 55 38.54 8.93 -23.26
N ALA A 56 38.41 8.67 -24.56
CA ALA A 56 37.09 8.53 -25.22
C ALA A 56 36.32 7.30 -24.76
N LEU A 57 36.97 6.27 -24.22
CA LEU A 57 36.31 5.09 -23.66
C LEU A 57 35.75 5.30 -22.25
N VAL A 58 36.27 6.27 -21.49
CA VAL A 58 35.81 6.49 -20.09
C VAL A 58 34.31 6.67 -19.99
N PRO A 59 33.63 7.54 -20.75
CA PRO A 59 32.18 7.69 -20.66
C PRO A 59 31.42 6.42 -21.03
N VAL A 60 31.94 5.58 -21.92
CA VAL A 60 31.35 4.30 -22.31
C VAL A 60 31.39 3.34 -21.13
N PHE A 61 32.54 3.24 -20.43
CA PHE A 61 32.63 2.41 -19.23
C PHE A 61 31.80 2.94 -18.08
N VAL A 62 31.70 4.27 -17.90
CA VAL A 62 30.80 4.87 -16.89
C VAL A 62 29.34 4.46 -17.16
N ALA A 63 28.90 4.56 -18.43
CA ALA A 63 27.55 4.15 -18.82
C ALA A 63 27.31 2.64 -18.59
N LEU A 64 28.29 1.80 -18.95
CA LEU A 64 28.24 0.35 -18.74
C LEU A 64 28.14 0.00 -17.25
N TYR A 65 28.96 0.63 -16.40
CA TYR A 65 28.93 0.37 -14.96
C TYR A 65 27.67 0.92 -14.27
N ASN A 66 27.11 2.01 -14.76
CA ASN A 66 25.80 2.48 -14.33
C ASN A 66 24.70 1.45 -14.66
N SER A 67 24.71 0.91 -15.88
CA SER A 67 23.79 -0.15 -16.28
C SER A 67 23.97 -1.41 -15.43
N LEU A 68 25.22 -1.79 -15.16
CA LEU A 68 25.52 -2.96 -14.31
C LEU A 68 25.02 -2.77 -12.87
N ASN A 69 25.21 -1.57 -12.30
CA ASN A 69 24.68 -1.24 -11.00
C ASN A 69 23.15 -1.27 -10.99
N ASP A 70 22.49 -0.77 -12.05
CA ASP A 70 21.02 -0.81 -12.15
C ASP A 70 20.52 -2.25 -12.22
N VAL A 71 21.10 -3.10 -13.10
CA VAL A 71 20.75 -4.52 -13.20
C VAL A 71 20.92 -5.24 -11.85
N GLY A 72 22.04 -5.01 -11.17
CA GLY A 72 22.26 -5.60 -9.86
C GLY A 72 21.26 -5.13 -8.81
N ARG A 73 20.91 -3.85 -8.80
CA ARG A 73 19.89 -3.30 -7.90
C ARG A 73 18.50 -3.87 -8.19
N GLN A 74 18.15 -4.08 -9.46
CA GLN A 74 16.86 -4.65 -9.85
C GLN A 74 16.60 -6.04 -9.26
N THR A 75 17.63 -6.77 -8.85
CA THR A 75 17.45 -8.06 -8.16
C THR A 75 16.92 -7.94 -6.73
N LEU A 76 16.95 -6.73 -6.17
CA LEU A 76 16.53 -6.44 -4.81
C LEU A 76 15.15 -5.78 -4.80
N LEU A 77 14.24 -6.29 -4.01
CA LEU A 77 12.86 -5.78 -3.89
C LEU A 77 12.80 -4.25 -3.70
N ARG A 78 13.75 -3.67 -2.97
CA ARG A 78 13.84 -2.24 -2.70
C ARG A 78 13.94 -1.39 -3.97
N TYR A 79 14.67 -1.88 -4.98
CA TYR A 79 15.00 -1.13 -6.20
C TYR A 79 14.29 -1.65 -7.44
N ALA A 80 13.74 -2.86 -7.37
CA ALA A 80 13.04 -3.49 -8.47
C ALA A 80 11.84 -2.64 -8.93
N ARG A 81 11.65 -2.56 -10.24
CA ARG A 81 10.56 -1.80 -10.87
C ARG A 81 10.02 -2.55 -12.09
N GLY A 82 8.80 -2.21 -12.48
CA GLY A 82 8.18 -2.75 -13.67
C GLY A 82 8.10 -4.27 -13.66
N GLU A 83 8.40 -4.90 -14.79
CA GLU A 83 8.33 -6.35 -14.99
C GLU A 83 9.26 -7.15 -14.04
N VAL A 84 10.40 -6.56 -13.66
CA VAL A 84 11.32 -7.21 -12.71
C VAL A 84 10.69 -7.30 -11.32
N LEU A 85 9.97 -6.27 -10.90
CA LEU A 85 9.22 -6.27 -9.65
C LEU A 85 8.09 -7.30 -9.69
N ASP A 86 7.42 -7.45 -10.83
CA ASP A 86 6.37 -8.45 -11.04
C ASP A 86 6.94 -9.87 -10.88
N ALA A 87 8.11 -10.13 -11.48
CA ALA A 87 8.80 -11.43 -11.33
C ALA A 87 9.23 -11.73 -9.88
N ILE A 88 9.56 -10.70 -9.10
CA ILE A 88 9.80 -10.86 -7.65
C ILE A 88 8.48 -11.17 -6.93
N GLY A 89 7.39 -10.51 -7.31
CA GLY A 89 6.05 -10.72 -6.76
C GLY A 89 5.56 -12.16 -6.98
N GLU A 90 5.78 -12.73 -8.16
CA GLU A 90 5.40 -14.10 -8.49
C GLU A 90 5.95 -15.13 -7.50
N ARG A 91 7.15 -14.93 -6.96
CA ARG A 91 7.75 -15.82 -5.94
C ARG A 91 6.94 -15.88 -4.65
N GLN A 92 6.15 -14.83 -4.38
CA GLN A 92 5.28 -14.71 -3.21
C GLN A 92 3.80 -14.86 -3.57
N ASP A 93 3.50 -15.22 -4.85
CA ASP A 93 2.14 -15.30 -5.36
C ASP A 93 1.38 -13.97 -5.16
N VAL A 94 2.03 -12.87 -5.55
CA VAL A 94 1.49 -11.51 -5.56
C VAL A 94 1.55 -10.96 -6.96
N LYS A 95 0.40 -10.53 -7.50
CA LYS A 95 0.27 -9.90 -8.81
C LYS A 95 -0.21 -8.47 -8.63
N ARG A 96 0.02 -7.63 -9.64
CA ARG A 96 -0.56 -6.28 -9.67
C ARG A 96 -2.07 -6.35 -9.57
N LEU A 97 -2.66 -5.41 -8.84
CA LEU A 97 -4.09 -5.21 -8.83
C LEU A 97 -4.49 -4.50 -10.12
N GLU A 98 -5.50 -5.04 -10.77
CA GLU A 98 -6.10 -4.41 -11.95
C GLU A 98 -6.93 -3.20 -11.52
N GLY A 99 -6.95 -2.18 -12.34
CA GLY A 99 -7.81 -1.03 -12.14
C GLY A 99 -9.30 -1.41 -12.36
N THR A 100 -10.16 -0.53 -11.87
CA THR A 100 -11.62 -0.67 -12.04
C THR A 100 -12.18 0.42 -12.95
N PRO A 101 -13.25 0.14 -13.72
CA PRO A 101 -13.93 1.15 -14.51
C PRO A 101 -14.84 2.02 -13.65
N ALA A 102 -14.92 3.31 -13.97
CA ALA A 102 -15.93 4.18 -13.39
C ALA A 102 -17.34 3.77 -13.83
N LYS A 103 -18.30 3.91 -12.94
CA LYS A 103 -19.70 3.51 -13.16
C LYS A 103 -20.65 4.66 -13.01
N THR A 104 -21.76 4.61 -13.75
CA THR A 104 -22.90 5.52 -13.63
C THR A 104 -24.16 4.82 -14.15
N THR A 105 -25.31 5.46 -13.98
CA THR A 105 -26.56 5.02 -14.63
C THR A 105 -26.90 5.98 -15.75
N MET A 106 -27.09 5.46 -16.95
CA MET A 106 -27.49 6.23 -18.11
C MET A 106 -28.99 6.11 -18.34
N ARG A 107 -29.60 7.23 -18.73
CA ARG A 107 -30.99 7.27 -19.17
C ARG A 107 -31.02 7.54 -20.67
N PHE A 108 -31.61 6.62 -21.42
CA PHE A 108 -31.91 6.77 -22.84
C PHE A 108 -33.35 7.21 -23.01
N SER A 109 -33.61 8.21 -23.86
CA SER A 109 -34.93 8.82 -23.97
C SER A 109 -35.35 9.00 -25.42
N VAL A 110 -36.67 8.95 -25.64
CA VAL A 110 -37.35 9.23 -26.90
C VAL A 110 -38.27 10.44 -26.72
N SER A 111 -38.43 11.28 -27.73
CA SER A 111 -39.37 12.41 -27.70
C SER A 111 -40.84 11.94 -27.84
N THR A 112 -41.06 10.88 -28.57
CA THR A 112 -42.39 10.30 -28.80
C THR A 112 -42.38 8.81 -28.44
N PRO A 113 -43.28 8.36 -27.55
CA PRO A 113 -43.40 6.95 -27.22
C PRO A 113 -43.66 6.09 -28.47
N GLN A 114 -42.98 4.97 -28.57
CA GLN A 114 -43.10 4.06 -29.70
C GLN A 114 -44.09 2.96 -29.37
N GLU A 115 -44.77 2.43 -30.39
CA GLU A 115 -45.73 1.30 -30.28
C GLU A 115 -45.02 -0.04 -30.06
N LYS A 116 -43.72 -0.12 -30.31
CA LYS A 116 -42.90 -1.33 -30.20
C LYS A 116 -41.77 -1.09 -29.21
N ASN A 117 -41.33 -2.17 -28.58
CA ASN A 117 -40.16 -2.13 -27.69
C ASN A 117 -38.91 -1.78 -28.52
N ILE A 118 -38.06 -0.90 -27.93
CA ILE A 118 -36.75 -0.58 -28.46
C ILE A 118 -35.71 -1.28 -27.60
N ILE A 119 -34.84 -2.04 -28.25
CA ILE A 119 -33.75 -2.76 -27.55
C ILE A 119 -32.51 -1.90 -27.62
N ILE A 120 -31.92 -1.65 -26.46
CA ILE A 120 -30.60 -1.04 -26.28
C ILE A 120 -29.61 -2.18 -26.05
N PRO A 121 -28.71 -2.47 -26.98
CA PRO A 121 -27.75 -3.56 -26.85
C PRO A 121 -26.76 -3.31 -25.66
N LYS A 122 -26.26 -4.39 -25.09
CA LYS A 122 -25.07 -4.33 -24.25
C LYS A 122 -23.90 -3.77 -25.07
N TRP A 123 -23.03 -3.03 -24.44
CA TRP A 123 -21.87 -2.36 -25.03
C TRP A 123 -22.21 -1.18 -25.94
N THR A 124 -23.43 -0.65 -25.88
CA THR A 124 -23.77 0.63 -26.53
C THR A 124 -22.94 1.75 -25.96
N LYS A 125 -22.16 2.41 -26.83
CA LYS A 125 -21.20 3.44 -26.42
C LYS A 125 -21.81 4.83 -26.36
N VAL A 126 -21.43 5.55 -25.32
CA VAL A 126 -21.76 6.96 -25.12
C VAL A 126 -20.48 7.71 -24.69
N THR A 127 -20.43 9.03 -24.88
CA THR A 127 -19.24 9.83 -24.57
C THR A 127 -19.63 11.23 -24.12
N PRO A 128 -18.90 11.83 -23.16
CA PRO A 128 -19.01 13.26 -22.82
C PRO A 128 -18.19 14.16 -23.76
N ASP A 129 -17.06 13.70 -24.29
CA ASP A 129 -16.01 14.53 -24.89
C ASP A 129 -15.36 13.93 -26.16
N SER A 130 -15.84 12.78 -26.66
CA SER A 130 -15.27 12.02 -27.79
C SER A 130 -13.90 11.38 -27.54
N GLU A 131 -13.35 11.48 -26.33
CA GLU A 131 -12.10 10.84 -25.91
C GLU A 131 -12.37 9.72 -24.92
N ASN A 132 -13.28 9.96 -23.97
CA ASN A 132 -13.63 9.03 -22.92
C ASN A 132 -14.98 8.36 -23.22
N TYR A 133 -14.97 7.05 -23.28
CA TYR A 133 -16.15 6.27 -23.66
C TYR A 133 -16.68 5.46 -22.50
N PHE A 134 -18.00 5.43 -22.40
CA PHE A 134 -18.76 4.58 -21.49
C PHE A 134 -19.64 3.63 -22.31
N ALA A 135 -19.92 2.45 -21.78
CA ALA A 135 -20.72 1.44 -22.47
C ALA A 135 -21.73 0.80 -21.52
N THR A 136 -22.90 0.47 -22.01
CA THR A 136 -23.95 -0.22 -21.24
C THR A 136 -23.49 -1.60 -20.79
N ASP A 137 -23.71 -1.93 -19.50
CA ASP A 137 -23.29 -3.20 -18.90
C ASP A 137 -24.22 -4.36 -19.26
N GLU A 138 -25.46 -4.06 -19.62
CA GLU A 138 -26.49 -5.04 -19.92
C GLU A 138 -27.40 -4.58 -21.09
N ILE A 139 -28.22 -5.52 -21.58
CA ILE A 139 -29.25 -5.20 -22.53
C ILE A 139 -30.42 -4.56 -21.80
N ALA A 140 -30.88 -3.41 -22.30
CA ALA A 140 -32.09 -2.77 -21.80
C ALA A 140 -33.18 -2.74 -22.84
N VAL A 141 -34.42 -2.74 -22.40
CA VAL A 141 -35.59 -2.68 -23.27
C VAL A 141 -36.45 -1.50 -22.87
N LEU A 142 -36.50 -0.48 -23.72
CA LEU A 142 -37.51 0.58 -23.61
C LEU A 142 -38.86 0.01 -24.03
N GLN A 143 -39.75 -0.14 -23.06
CA GLN A 143 -41.08 -0.70 -23.29
C GLN A 143 -41.94 0.19 -24.18
N ALA A 144 -42.81 -0.42 -24.98
CA ALA A 144 -43.81 0.31 -25.78
C ALA A 144 -44.62 1.27 -24.90
N GLY A 145 -44.73 2.52 -25.33
CA GLY A 145 -45.40 3.60 -24.57
C GLY A 145 -44.56 4.29 -23.53
N ALA A 146 -43.33 3.83 -23.22
CA ALA A 146 -42.44 4.50 -22.29
C ALA A 146 -41.61 5.59 -22.97
N TYR A 147 -41.23 6.62 -22.24
CA TYR A 147 -40.39 7.75 -22.71
C TYR A 147 -38.88 7.56 -22.45
N SER A 148 -38.53 6.72 -21.49
CA SER A 148 -37.11 6.51 -21.15
C SER A 148 -36.86 5.14 -20.50
N VAL A 149 -35.63 4.71 -20.55
CA VAL A 149 -35.12 3.54 -19.83
C VAL A 149 -33.77 3.84 -19.22
N GLU A 150 -33.52 3.31 -18.01
CA GLU A 150 -32.28 3.47 -17.28
C GLU A 150 -31.46 2.20 -17.37
N VAL A 151 -30.14 2.36 -17.55
CA VAL A 151 -29.22 1.24 -17.79
C VAL A 151 -27.93 1.50 -17.01
N PRO A 152 -27.44 0.52 -16.22
CA PRO A 152 -26.10 0.57 -15.65
C PRO A 152 -25.05 0.66 -16.75
N THR A 153 -24.06 1.50 -16.55
CA THR A 153 -23.07 1.82 -17.59
C THR A 153 -21.71 1.98 -16.92
N SER A 154 -20.70 1.37 -17.52
CA SER A 154 -19.31 1.43 -17.06
C SER A 154 -18.41 2.09 -18.10
N ALA A 155 -17.31 2.69 -17.66
CA ALA A 155 -16.28 3.17 -18.56
C ALA A 155 -15.68 1.99 -19.35
N VAL A 156 -15.34 2.23 -20.61
CA VAL A 156 -14.75 1.20 -21.49
C VAL A 156 -13.35 0.79 -21.05
N SER A 157 -12.66 1.69 -20.35
CA SER A 157 -11.33 1.43 -19.79
C SER A 157 -11.32 1.74 -18.31
N ASN A 158 -10.42 1.10 -17.57
CA ASN A 158 -10.20 1.38 -16.18
C ASN A 158 -9.49 2.72 -15.99
N GLY A 159 -9.64 3.31 -14.82
CA GLY A 159 -8.86 4.46 -14.43
C GLY A 159 -9.64 5.58 -13.78
N THR A 160 -8.93 6.34 -12.96
CA THR A 160 -9.45 7.49 -12.21
C THR A 160 -9.89 8.64 -13.13
N LYS A 161 -9.36 8.73 -14.35
CA LYS A 161 -9.72 9.76 -15.34
C LYS A 161 -11.18 9.72 -15.78
N PHE A 162 -11.87 8.60 -15.56
CA PHE A 162 -13.28 8.44 -15.88
C PHE A 162 -14.22 8.83 -14.74
N ASN A 163 -13.70 9.20 -13.57
CA ASN A 163 -14.47 9.71 -12.45
C ASN A 163 -14.79 11.20 -12.61
N GLY A 164 -15.82 11.68 -11.91
CA GLY A 164 -16.10 13.09 -11.78
C GLY A 164 -16.89 13.73 -12.92
N TYR A 165 -17.40 12.94 -13.88
CA TYR A 165 -18.38 13.46 -14.86
C TYR A 165 -19.71 13.67 -14.14
N ALA A 166 -20.07 14.96 -13.90
CA ALA A 166 -21.29 15.32 -13.21
C ALA A 166 -22.56 14.78 -13.90
N ALA A 167 -23.62 14.60 -13.15
CA ALA A 167 -24.92 14.20 -13.72
C ALA A 167 -25.33 15.15 -14.87
N GLY A 168 -25.79 14.60 -15.99
CA GLY A 168 -26.22 15.36 -17.16
C GLY A 168 -25.11 15.74 -18.14
N THR A 169 -23.86 15.36 -17.93
CA THR A 169 -22.73 15.77 -18.81
C THR A 169 -22.45 14.78 -19.94
N ILE A 170 -22.81 13.50 -19.78
CA ILE A 170 -22.62 12.47 -20.81
C ILE A 170 -23.87 12.46 -21.71
N THR A 171 -23.78 13.14 -22.88
CA THR A 171 -24.96 13.41 -23.71
C THR A 171 -24.84 12.90 -25.14
N THR A 172 -23.67 12.42 -25.55
CA THR A 172 -23.43 12.00 -26.95
C THR A 172 -23.54 10.48 -27.09
N ILE A 173 -24.40 10.04 -27.99
CA ILE A 173 -24.55 8.63 -28.39
C ILE A 173 -23.56 8.34 -29.51
N VAL A 174 -22.71 7.38 -29.35
CA VAL A 174 -21.73 6.94 -30.37
C VAL A 174 -22.36 5.89 -31.25
N ASP A 175 -22.97 4.88 -30.66
CA ASP A 175 -23.65 3.80 -31.38
C ASP A 175 -25.14 4.17 -31.55
N LEU A 176 -25.49 4.70 -32.69
CA LEU A 176 -26.86 5.18 -32.97
C LEU A 176 -27.87 4.06 -32.87
N ILE A 177 -28.90 4.27 -32.07
CA ILE A 177 -30.04 3.37 -31.91
C ILE A 177 -31.27 4.03 -32.50
N PRO A 178 -32.02 3.35 -33.42
CA PRO A 178 -33.22 3.93 -33.98
C PRO A 178 -34.20 4.40 -32.89
N TYR A 179 -34.76 5.59 -33.09
CA TYR A 179 -35.72 6.27 -32.20
C TYR A 179 -35.18 6.81 -30.91
N ILE A 180 -33.98 6.43 -30.45
CA ILE A 180 -33.35 7.07 -29.29
C ILE A 180 -32.76 8.41 -29.71
N GLU A 181 -33.22 9.49 -29.09
CA GLU A 181 -32.84 10.86 -29.45
C GLU A 181 -31.86 11.50 -28.45
N SER A 182 -31.94 11.09 -27.21
CA SER A 182 -31.07 11.63 -26.19
C SER A 182 -30.61 10.61 -25.15
N VAL A 183 -29.45 10.85 -24.61
CA VAL A 183 -28.86 10.10 -23.50
C VAL A 183 -28.34 11.05 -22.47
N THR A 184 -28.42 10.68 -21.20
CA THR A 184 -27.84 11.45 -20.11
C THR A 184 -27.48 10.55 -18.92
N ASN A 185 -26.38 10.85 -18.23
CA ASN A 185 -26.07 10.18 -16.98
C ASN A 185 -26.86 10.81 -15.83
N LEU A 186 -27.40 9.96 -14.96
CA LEU A 186 -28.22 10.37 -13.82
C LEU A 186 -27.40 10.69 -12.57
N THR A 187 -26.25 10.04 -12.45
CA THR A 187 -25.34 10.17 -11.32
C THR A 187 -23.96 10.60 -11.80
N GLU A 188 -23.21 11.24 -10.95
CA GLU A 188 -21.80 11.47 -11.20
C GLU A 188 -21.07 10.12 -11.37
N THR A 189 -20.13 10.08 -12.30
CA THR A 189 -19.32 8.86 -12.51
C THR A 189 -18.33 8.68 -11.37
N ALA A 190 -18.25 7.46 -10.82
CA ALA A 190 -17.40 7.14 -9.69
C ALA A 190 -16.94 5.67 -9.72
N GLY A 191 -15.94 5.34 -8.90
CA GLY A 191 -15.45 3.97 -8.72
C GLY A 191 -14.40 3.54 -9.74
N GLY A 192 -13.93 4.46 -10.60
CA GLY A 192 -12.79 4.21 -11.47
C GLY A 192 -11.48 4.28 -10.68
N ASP A 193 -10.61 3.29 -10.88
CA ASP A 193 -9.29 3.21 -10.25
C ASP A 193 -8.26 2.72 -11.26
N ASP A 194 -7.03 3.23 -11.15
CA ASP A 194 -5.93 2.89 -12.08
C ASP A 194 -5.24 1.56 -11.74
N GLY A 195 -5.56 0.97 -10.58
CA GLY A 195 -4.89 -0.22 -10.09
C GLY A 195 -3.46 0.05 -9.65
N GLU A 196 -2.58 -0.88 -9.97
CA GLU A 196 -1.14 -0.76 -9.77
C GLU A 196 -0.42 -0.65 -11.13
N PRO A 197 -0.47 0.52 -11.80
CA PRO A 197 0.12 0.70 -13.12
C PRO A 197 1.67 0.62 -13.05
N TYR A 198 2.32 0.51 -14.22
CA TYR A 198 3.78 0.55 -14.36
C TYR A 198 4.32 1.97 -14.17
N THR A 199 4.08 2.54 -13.01
CA THR A 199 4.55 3.84 -12.55
C THR A 199 5.26 3.68 -11.22
N THR A 200 5.98 4.71 -10.78
CA THR A 200 6.65 4.68 -9.47
C THR A 200 5.68 4.43 -8.33
N GLU A 201 4.47 5.01 -8.41
CA GLU A 201 3.44 4.83 -7.39
C GLU A 201 2.88 3.40 -7.39
N GLY A 202 2.51 2.86 -8.55
CA GLY A 202 2.04 1.48 -8.68
C GLY A 202 3.09 0.47 -8.25
N ASP A 203 4.36 0.69 -8.61
CA ASP A 203 5.48 -0.13 -8.15
C ASP A 203 5.67 -0.07 -6.63
N ASN A 204 5.49 1.09 -6.01
CA ASN A 204 5.58 1.22 -4.55
C ASN A 204 4.46 0.44 -3.85
N ARG A 205 3.22 0.52 -4.35
CA ARG A 205 2.08 -0.22 -3.81
C ARG A 205 2.29 -1.73 -3.92
N LEU A 206 2.68 -2.23 -5.09
CA LEU A 206 3.02 -3.64 -5.30
C LEU A 206 4.16 -4.08 -4.37
N ARG A 207 5.21 -3.27 -4.22
CA ARG A 207 6.36 -3.57 -3.35
C ARG A 207 5.96 -3.75 -1.89
N GLU A 208 5.07 -2.89 -1.37
CA GLU A 208 4.54 -3.05 0.00
C GLU A 208 3.73 -4.34 0.15
N ARG A 209 2.89 -4.67 -0.82
CA ARG A 209 2.14 -5.94 -0.79
C ARG A 209 3.08 -7.16 -0.85
N ILE A 210 4.15 -7.10 -1.63
CA ILE A 210 5.16 -8.16 -1.67
C ILE A 210 5.86 -8.31 -0.31
N ARG A 211 6.16 -7.19 0.39
CA ARG A 211 6.75 -7.24 1.75
C ARG A 211 5.82 -7.88 2.77
N LEU A 212 4.54 -7.60 2.68
CA LEU A 212 3.53 -8.13 3.60
C LEU A 212 3.15 -9.59 3.28
N ALA A 213 3.38 -10.04 2.05
CA ALA A 213 2.96 -11.37 1.56
C ALA A 213 3.44 -12.56 2.40
N PRO A 214 4.64 -12.59 3.01
CA PRO A 214 5.03 -13.69 3.89
C PRO A 214 4.08 -13.88 5.07
N ALA A 215 3.48 -12.80 5.58
CA ALA A 215 2.55 -12.83 6.72
C ALA A 215 1.21 -13.52 6.37
N LYS A 216 0.80 -13.54 5.09
CA LYS A 216 -0.44 -14.20 4.64
C LYS A 216 -0.47 -15.71 4.95
N ARG A 217 0.70 -16.33 5.08
CA ARG A 217 0.85 -17.77 5.33
C ARG A 217 0.67 -18.14 6.80
N SER A 218 0.59 -17.17 7.71
CA SER A 218 0.40 -17.43 9.13
C SER A 218 -1.07 -17.70 9.43
N THR A 219 -1.34 -18.85 10.06
CA THR A 219 -2.70 -19.22 10.54
C THR A 219 -3.08 -18.51 11.84
N ALA A 220 -2.11 -17.94 12.56
CA ALA A 220 -2.33 -17.27 13.85
C ALA A 220 -2.77 -15.82 13.73
N GLY A 221 -2.95 -15.28 12.51
CA GLY A 221 -3.47 -13.95 12.27
C GLY A 221 -2.60 -12.81 12.83
N PRO A 222 -1.29 -12.74 12.52
CA PRO A 222 -0.48 -11.58 12.92
C PRO A 222 -1.04 -10.30 12.29
N GLU A 223 -0.85 -9.16 12.93
CA GLU A 223 -1.30 -7.85 12.44
C GLU A 223 -1.01 -7.63 10.95
N GLN A 224 0.19 -7.97 10.50
CA GLN A 224 0.61 -7.83 9.10
C GLN A 224 -0.19 -8.71 8.13
N ALA A 225 -0.74 -9.84 8.56
CA ALA A 225 -1.59 -10.66 7.71
C ALA A 225 -2.93 -9.96 7.43
N TYR A 226 -3.54 -9.34 8.44
CA TYR A 226 -4.76 -8.55 8.24
C TYR A 226 -4.50 -7.36 7.32
N ILE A 227 -3.42 -6.63 7.55
CA ILE A 227 -3.00 -5.51 6.68
C ILE A 227 -2.82 -5.99 5.24
N TYR A 228 -2.12 -7.12 5.03
CA TYR A 228 -1.93 -7.70 3.69
C TYR A 228 -3.28 -7.98 2.98
N TRP A 229 -4.20 -8.63 3.66
CA TRP A 229 -5.49 -8.99 3.07
C TRP A 229 -6.34 -7.76 2.74
N VAL A 230 -6.35 -6.75 3.62
CA VAL A 230 -7.05 -5.49 3.37
C VAL A 230 -6.43 -4.76 2.16
N MET A 231 -5.11 -4.59 2.13
CA MET A 231 -4.39 -3.94 1.03
C MET A 231 -4.52 -4.68 -0.31
N THR A 232 -4.91 -5.95 -0.28
CA THR A 232 -5.07 -6.78 -1.49
C THR A 232 -6.54 -6.84 -1.95
N ALA A 233 -7.48 -6.44 -1.10
CA ALA A 233 -8.91 -6.54 -1.39
C ALA A 233 -9.37 -5.57 -2.48
N ASP A 234 -8.81 -4.36 -2.51
CA ASP A 234 -9.17 -3.33 -3.48
C ASP A 234 -7.99 -2.40 -3.74
N SER A 235 -7.81 -2.00 -5.00
CA SER A 235 -6.73 -1.11 -5.43
C SER A 235 -6.88 0.33 -4.92
N SER A 236 -8.07 0.75 -4.52
CA SER A 236 -8.31 2.07 -3.94
C SER A 236 -7.81 2.21 -2.50
N ILE A 237 -7.50 1.10 -1.82
CA ILE A 237 -7.00 1.11 -0.44
C ILE A 237 -5.52 1.45 -0.44
N VAL A 238 -5.17 2.64 0.05
CA VAL A 238 -3.80 3.15 0.09
C VAL A 238 -3.06 2.72 1.34
N ASP A 239 -3.75 2.62 2.48
CA ASP A 239 -3.17 2.26 3.77
C ASP A 239 -4.19 1.50 4.64
N ALA A 240 -3.68 0.63 5.51
CA ALA A 240 -4.50 -0.15 6.43
C ALA A 240 -3.79 -0.32 7.77
N ARG A 241 -4.57 -0.35 8.84
CA ARG A 241 -4.07 -0.58 10.19
C ARG A 241 -4.97 -1.56 10.91
N ALA A 242 -4.36 -2.60 11.47
CA ALA A 242 -5.05 -3.50 12.40
C ALA A 242 -4.98 -2.92 13.82
N VAL A 243 -6.12 -2.83 14.48
CA VAL A 243 -6.22 -2.36 15.87
C VAL A 243 -6.88 -3.46 16.67
N SER A 244 -6.20 -3.97 17.68
CA SER A 244 -6.81 -4.85 18.69
C SER A 244 -7.28 -4.01 19.87
N GLU A 245 -8.51 -4.22 20.30
CA GLU A 245 -8.94 -3.70 21.59
C GLU A 245 -8.17 -4.43 22.69
N LYS A 246 -7.55 -3.64 23.58
CA LYS A 246 -6.96 -4.20 24.80
C LYS A 246 -8.10 -4.49 25.77
N GLU A 247 -8.40 -5.74 26.02
CA GLU A 247 -9.26 -6.12 27.15
C GLU A 247 -8.59 -5.69 28.46
N THR A 248 -9.30 -4.89 29.24
CA THR A 248 -8.89 -4.61 30.61
C THR A 248 -9.36 -5.77 31.49
N VAL A 249 -8.44 -6.63 31.88
CA VAL A 249 -8.73 -7.74 32.78
C VAL A 249 -8.49 -7.25 34.22
N SER A 250 -9.51 -7.36 35.06
CA SER A 250 -9.38 -7.10 36.50
C SER A 250 -9.28 -8.42 37.24
N GLU A 251 -8.22 -8.61 38.00
CA GLU A 251 -8.00 -9.77 38.85
C GLU A 251 -7.76 -9.33 40.30
N THR A 252 -8.28 -10.12 41.23
CA THR A 252 -8.01 -9.97 42.65
C THR A 252 -6.89 -10.91 43.03
N LEU A 253 -5.77 -10.35 43.47
CA LEU A 253 -4.63 -11.12 43.91
C LEU A 253 -4.58 -11.13 45.45
N THR A 254 -4.27 -12.28 46.06
CA THR A 254 -4.06 -12.39 47.49
C THR A 254 -2.64 -11.98 47.80
N VAL A 255 -2.48 -11.08 48.77
CA VAL A 255 -1.17 -10.67 49.28
C VAL A 255 -0.68 -11.68 50.30
N TYR A 256 0.53 -12.17 50.10
CA TYR A 256 1.23 -13.02 51.06
C TYR A 256 2.61 -12.41 51.36
N ASP A 257 2.91 -12.15 52.62
CA ASP A 257 4.16 -11.52 53.08
C ASP A 257 4.48 -10.21 52.34
N GLY A 258 3.46 -9.34 52.18
CA GLY A 258 3.57 -8.06 51.44
C GLY A 258 3.71 -8.15 49.93
N LYS A 259 3.54 -9.33 49.34
CA LYS A 259 3.70 -9.57 47.91
C LYS A 259 2.48 -10.24 47.33
N ALA A 260 2.08 -9.81 46.12
CA ALA A 260 1.10 -10.48 45.31
C ALA A 260 1.77 -11.04 44.04
N PHE A 261 1.36 -12.23 43.64
CA PHE A 261 1.97 -12.95 42.54
C PHE A 261 0.93 -13.27 41.48
N LYS A 262 1.27 -13.01 40.20
CA LYS A 262 0.51 -13.49 39.06
C LYS A 262 1.42 -14.30 38.14
N GLY A 263 1.04 -15.56 37.91
CA GLY A 263 1.69 -16.43 36.92
C GLY A 263 0.89 -16.49 35.61
N GLY A 264 1.59 -16.48 34.49
CA GLY A 264 1.01 -16.67 33.15
C GLY A 264 0.38 -15.40 32.53
N GLY A 265 0.84 -15.02 31.36
CA GLY A 265 0.35 -13.88 30.58
C GLY A 265 1.34 -12.72 30.54
N THR A 266 1.34 -12.02 29.40
CA THR A 266 2.18 -10.81 29.23
C THR A 266 1.37 -9.62 29.75
N LEU A 267 1.71 -9.11 30.90
CA LEU A 267 1.20 -7.82 31.39
C LEU A 267 2.14 -6.72 30.89
N LEU A 268 1.58 -5.73 30.21
CA LEU A 268 2.32 -4.50 29.91
C LEU A 268 2.36 -3.68 31.20
N THR A 269 3.53 -3.59 31.82
CA THR A 269 3.75 -2.90 33.11
C THR A 269 3.28 -1.44 33.11
N ASP A 270 3.23 -0.79 31.93
CA ASP A 270 2.82 0.60 31.78
C ASP A 270 1.31 0.82 31.87
N THR A 271 0.52 -0.25 31.82
CA THR A 271 -0.95 -0.20 31.92
C THR A 271 -1.50 -0.81 33.20
N LEU A 272 -0.62 -1.25 34.11
CA LEU A 272 -1.01 -1.83 35.38
C LEU A 272 -1.59 -0.76 36.31
N VAL A 273 -2.81 -0.95 36.79
CA VAL A 273 -3.43 -0.12 37.82
C VAL A 273 -3.69 -0.99 39.03
N VAL A 274 -3.00 -0.70 40.11
CA VAL A 274 -3.14 -1.39 41.40
C VAL A 274 -4.11 -0.63 42.29
N LYS A 275 -5.07 -1.32 42.92
CA LYS A 275 -5.98 -0.76 43.92
C LYS A 275 -6.08 -1.70 45.11
N ALA A 276 -6.03 -1.14 46.31
CA ALA A 276 -6.32 -1.93 47.50
C ALA A 276 -7.81 -2.25 47.54
N HIS A 277 -8.15 -3.43 48.05
CA HIS A 277 -9.54 -3.87 48.15
C HIS A 277 -10.38 -2.87 48.97
N GLY A 278 -11.51 -2.43 48.40
CA GLY A 278 -12.37 -1.43 49.02
C GLY A 278 -11.95 0.02 48.84
N GLN A 279 -10.82 0.30 48.19
CA GLN A 279 -10.37 1.66 47.91
C GLN A 279 -10.75 2.08 46.47
N SER A 280 -11.21 3.31 46.32
CA SER A 280 -11.54 3.87 45.01
C SER A 280 -10.31 4.49 44.28
N ALA A 281 -9.33 4.89 45.02
CA ALA A 281 -8.09 5.48 44.52
C ALA A 281 -7.10 4.39 44.06
N ALA A 282 -6.42 4.63 42.94
CA ALA A 282 -5.32 3.80 42.49
C ALA A 282 -4.08 4.07 43.34
N ALA A 283 -3.34 3.01 43.68
CA ALA A 283 -2.05 3.10 44.33
C ALA A 283 -1.01 3.66 43.35
N VAL A 284 -0.02 4.40 43.85
CA VAL A 284 1.03 5.05 43.08
C VAL A 284 2.24 4.14 42.98
N LYS A 285 2.68 3.81 41.80
CA LYS A 285 3.87 3.01 41.53
C LYS A 285 5.11 3.72 42.14
N ASP A 286 6.02 2.94 42.66
CA ASP A 286 7.27 3.36 43.34
C ASP A 286 7.09 4.16 44.65
N THR A 287 5.85 4.48 45.04
CA THR A 287 5.48 5.09 46.31
C THR A 287 4.74 4.10 47.22
N ASP A 288 3.69 3.49 46.67
CA ASP A 288 2.81 2.56 47.42
C ASP A 288 3.16 1.11 47.11
N TYR A 289 3.69 0.83 45.93
CA TYR A 289 4.07 -0.51 45.47
C TYR A 289 5.19 -0.48 44.45
N THR A 290 5.95 -1.58 44.35
CA THR A 290 6.89 -1.84 43.26
C THR A 290 6.50 -3.06 42.50
N VAL A 291 6.87 -3.10 41.22
CA VAL A 291 6.58 -4.23 40.28
C VAL A 291 7.92 -4.79 39.81
N ASP A 292 8.09 -6.09 39.98
CA ASP A 292 9.19 -6.86 39.41
C ASP A 292 8.65 -7.94 38.50
N TYR A 293 9.24 -8.07 37.33
CA TYR A 293 8.87 -9.07 36.32
C TYR A 293 10.06 -9.93 35.97
N THR A 294 10.22 -11.02 36.74
CA THR A 294 11.32 -11.96 36.57
C THR A 294 10.80 -13.34 36.25
N ASP A 295 11.40 -14.01 35.25
CA ASP A 295 11.08 -15.39 34.85
C ASP A 295 9.61 -15.65 34.48
N GLY A 296 8.93 -14.64 33.91
CA GLY A 296 7.51 -14.76 33.53
C GLY A 296 6.54 -14.67 34.71
N LEU A 297 7.02 -14.33 35.90
CA LEU A 297 6.22 -14.09 37.08
C LEU A 297 6.18 -12.59 37.41
N LEU A 298 4.97 -12.03 37.45
CA LEU A 298 4.74 -10.67 37.92
C LEU A 298 4.66 -10.65 39.44
N THR A 299 5.60 -9.96 40.09
CA THR A 299 5.61 -9.75 41.54
C THR A 299 5.31 -8.30 41.87
N ILE A 300 4.22 -8.05 42.59
CA ILE A 300 3.86 -6.73 43.14
C ILE A 300 4.21 -6.72 44.59
N THR A 301 5.12 -5.82 45.01
CA THR A 301 5.51 -5.64 46.40
C THR A 301 4.88 -4.38 46.97
N CYS A 302 4.01 -4.48 47.95
CA CYS A 302 3.44 -3.35 48.65
C CYS A 302 4.47 -2.69 49.57
N LEU A 303 4.72 -1.40 49.37
CA LEU A 303 5.65 -0.63 50.19
C LEU A 303 5.01 -0.09 51.48
N LEU A 304 3.67 0.02 51.49
CA LEU A 304 2.91 0.49 52.67
C LEU A 304 2.45 -0.65 53.60
N TYR A 305 2.97 -1.86 53.41
CA TYR A 305 2.61 -3.00 54.24
C TYR A 305 3.22 -2.84 55.65
N THR A 306 2.40 -2.52 56.64
CA THR A 306 2.75 -2.64 58.04
C THR A 306 2.21 -3.97 58.57
N SER A 307 2.98 -4.68 59.37
CA SER A 307 2.80 -6.05 59.84
C SER A 307 1.50 -6.37 60.62
N ASP A 308 0.56 -5.43 60.71
CA ASP A 308 -0.70 -5.56 61.44
C ASP A 308 -1.94 -5.73 60.57
N ALA A 309 -1.82 -5.74 59.28
CA ALA A 309 -2.94 -5.98 58.35
C ALA A 309 -2.79 -7.35 57.66
N ALA A 310 -3.05 -8.42 58.44
CA ALA A 310 -3.31 -9.71 57.84
C ALA A 310 -4.61 -9.63 57.02
N ASP A 311 -4.60 -10.03 55.75
CA ASP A 311 -5.72 -10.23 54.85
C ASP A 311 -6.21 -9.04 53.98
N ASP A 312 -5.37 -8.12 53.58
CA ASP A 312 -5.78 -7.19 52.52
C ASP A 312 -5.65 -7.81 51.12
N LEU A 313 -6.78 -7.97 50.43
CA LEU A 313 -6.85 -8.35 49.05
C LEU A 313 -6.56 -7.14 48.16
N ILE A 314 -5.58 -7.25 47.27
CA ILE A 314 -5.29 -6.23 46.27
C ILE A 314 -6.00 -6.59 44.93
N GLY A 315 -6.78 -5.66 44.41
CA GLY A 315 -7.38 -5.76 43.07
C GLY A 315 -6.42 -5.15 42.00
N VAL A 316 -6.14 -5.86 40.94
CA VAL A 316 -5.30 -5.45 39.79
C VAL A 316 -6.13 -5.37 38.53
#